data_4a557fba341b663f978c87e0e3463fb7
#
_entry.id   4a557fba341b663f978c87e0e3463fb7
#
_cell.length_a   1.000
_cell.length_b   1.000
_cell.length_c   1.000
_cell.angle_alpha   90.00
_cell.angle_beta   90.00
_cell.angle_gamma   90.00
#
_symmetry.space_group_name_H-M   'P 1'
#
loop_
_entity.id
_entity.type
_entity.pdbx_description
1 polymer ?
#
loop_
_entity_poly.entity_id
_entity_poly.type
_entity_poly.pdbx_seq_one_letter_code
_entity_poly.pdbx_strand_id
1 'polypeptide(L)'
;MMSRKKTQPKKNVVPDPKFNSTIIPKLINNIMYDGKRGIAAKIVYDAIEKIKTKSKDEPINIFNEAINNIKPSVEVRSRRVGGATYQVPVEVKNKRAQALAIRWLVESARKRKDKHMSDKIFNELYDAYEKKGAAVKKREDVHKMAESNKAFAHFRW
;
A
#
# COMPACT_ATOMS: atom_id res chain seq x y z
N MET A 1 26.14 -14.58 -26.60
CA MET A 1 26.00 -13.11 -26.55
C MET A 1 25.98 -12.65 -25.10
N MET A 2 26.92 -11.86 -24.66
CA MET A 2 26.90 -11.29 -23.31
C MET A 2 25.83 -10.17 -23.25
N SER A 3 24.85 -10.32 -22.32
CA SER A 3 23.87 -9.29 -22.06
C SER A 3 24.54 -8.02 -21.52
N ARG A 4 24.39 -6.89 -22.22
CA ARG A 4 24.88 -5.58 -21.75
C ARG A 4 24.07 -5.02 -20.59
N LYS A 5 22.92 -5.61 -20.26
CA LYS A 5 22.08 -5.22 -19.12
C LYS A 5 22.54 -5.94 -17.85
N LYS A 6 23.12 -5.19 -16.94
CA LYS A 6 23.44 -5.67 -15.60
C LYS A 6 22.13 -6.01 -14.88
N THR A 7 21.84 -7.29 -14.71
CA THR A 7 20.68 -7.73 -13.93
C THR A 7 20.95 -7.43 -12.46
N GLN A 8 20.26 -6.46 -11.90
CA GLN A 8 20.40 -6.20 -10.47
C GLN A 8 19.84 -7.39 -9.66
N PRO A 9 20.57 -7.90 -8.68
CA PRO A 9 20.07 -8.96 -7.82
C PRO A 9 18.81 -8.49 -7.10
N LYS A 10 17.80 -9.38 -6.97
CA LYS A 10 16.59 -9.10 -6.22
C LYS A 10 16.98 -8.79 -4.77
N LYS A 11 16.76 -7.56 -4.32
CA LYS A 11 17.00 -7.20 -2.92
C LYS A 11 15.99 -7.92 -2.04
N ASN A 12 16.44 -8.80 -1.17
CA ASN A 12 15.59 -9.37 -0.13
C ASN A 12 15.34 -8.31 0.94
N VAL A 13 14.07 -8.11 1.29
CA VAL A 13 13.69 -7.21 2.38
C VAL A 13 13.98 -7.92 3.69
N VAL A 14 14.86 -7.35 4.49
CA VAL A 14 15.14 -7.85 5.85
C VAL A 14 13.90 -7.57 6.71
N PRO A 15 13.36 -8.58 7.43
CA PRO A 15 12.24 -8.39 8.33
C PRO A 15 12.54 -7.39 9.43
N ASP A 16 11.51 -6.74 9.95
CA ASP A 16 11.65 -5.82 11.08
C ASP A 16 12.05 -6.58 12.37
N PRO A 17 13.06 -6.10 13.13
CA PRO A 17 13.54 -6.80 14.31
C PRO A 17 12.54 -6.85 15.46
N LYS A 18 11.61 -5.87 15.56
CA LYS A 18 10.62 -5.81 16.65
C LYS A 18 9.42 -6.72 16.42
N PHE A 19 8.91 -6.78 15.19
CA PHE A 19 7.66 -7.46 14.84
C PHE A 19 7.84 -8.61 13.83
N ASN A 20 9.07 -8.86 13.39
CA ASN A 20 9.40 -9.87 12.38
C ASN A 20 8.54 -9.77 11.10
N SER A 21 8.11 -8.56 10.75
CA SER A 21 7.27 -8.25 9.60
C SER A 21 8.07 -7.71 8.44
N THR A 22 7.79 -8.19 7.22
CA THR A 22 8.40 -7.65 5.99
C THR A 22 7.67 -6.42 5.44
N ILE A 23 6.47 -6.13 5.96
CA ILE A 23 5.65 -5.00 5.52
C ILE A 23 6.12 -3.71 6.18
N ILE A 24 6.49 -3.76 7.46
CA ILE A 24 6.93 -2.58 8.23
C ILE A 24 8.15 -1.89 7.58
N PRO A 25 9.22 -2.58 7.19
CA PRO A 25 10.35 -1.94 6.49
C PRO A 25 9.94 -1.28 5.16
N LYS A 26 9.00 -1.87 4.44
CA LYS A 26 8.47 -1.27 3.20
C LYS A 26 7.68 0.01 3.48
N LEU A 27 6.89 0.03 4.55
CA LEU A 27 6.17 1.22 5.00
C LEU A 27 7.15 2.33 5.42
N ILE A 28 8.18 2.00 6.20
CA ILE A 28 9.23 2.94 6.60
C ILE A 28 9.89 3.57 5.37
N ASN A 29 10.25 2.75 4.37
CA ASN A 29 10.86 3.23 3.14
C ASN A 29 9.94 4.17 2.33
N ASN A 30 8.62 3.96 2.37
CA ASN A 30 7.65 4.85 1.69
C ASN A 30 7.42 6.18 2.43
N ILE A 31 7.54 6.18 3.75
CA ILE A 31 7.39 7.41 4.57
C ILE A 31 8.67 8.23 4.51
N MET A 32 9.82 7.59 4.39
CA MET A 32 11.15 8.21 4.46
C MET A 32 11.33 9.30 3.39
N TYR A 33 11.88 10.44 3.81
CA TYR A 33 12.39 11.51 2.96
C TYR A 33 13.89 11.68 3.16
N ASP A 34 14.61 12.03 2.12
CA ASP A 34 16.05 12.39 2.15
C ASP A 34 16.95 11.35 2.85
N GLY A 35 16.57 10.08 2.79
CA GLY A 35 17.30 9.01 3.46
C GLY A 35 17.18 8.98 4.99
N LYS A 36 16.31 9.80 5.60
CA LYS A 36 16.13 9.90 7.06
C LYS A 36 15.34 8.72 7.62
N ARG A 37 15.93 7.53 7.53
CA ARG A 37 15.28 6.27 7.93
C ARG A 37 14.92 6.21 9.42
N GLY A 38 15.78 6.74 10.30
CA GLY A 38 15.56 6.73 11.75
C GLY A 38 14.28 7.48 12.14
N ILE A 39 14.03 8.63 11.53
CA ILE A 39 12.82 9.43 11.77
C ILE A 39 11.59 8.68 11.25
N ALA A 40 11.67 8.13 10.05
CA ALA A 40 10.56 7.35 9.47
C ALA A 40 10.23 6.11 10.31
N ALA A 41 11.24 5.39 10.80
CA ALA A 41 11.07 4.24 11.69
C ALA A 41 10.38 4.63 13.00
N LYS A 42 10.80 5.73 13.62
CA LYS A 42 10.16 6.27 14.83
C LYS A 42 8.69 6.57 14.60
N ILE A 43 8.34 7.23 13.49
CA ILE A 43 6.94 7.54 13.13
C ILE A 43 6.09 6.26 13.07
N VAL A 44 6.60 5.21 12.42
CA VAL A 44 5.87 3.94 12.28
C VAL A 44 5.72 3.23 13.62
N TYR A 45 6.78 3.16 14.42
CA TYR A 45 6.72 2.52 15.73
C TYR A 45 5.79 3.27 16.69
N ASP A 46 5.84 4.61 16.72
CA ASP A 46 4.93 5.42 17.52
C ASP A 46 3.46 5.19 17.10
N ALA A 47 3.19 5.05 15.81
CA ALA A 47 1.86 4.74 15.31
C ALA A 47 1.39 3.35 15.77
N ILE A 48 2.25 2.35 15.74
CA ILE A 48 1.94 0.98 16.20
C ILE A 48 1.71 0.94 17.72
N GLU A 49 2.50 1.69 18.50
CA GLU A 49 2.29 1.81 19.95
C GLU A 49 0.94 2.45 20.28
N LYS A 50 0.51 3.46 19.51
CA LYS A 50 -0.83 4.06 19.66
C LYS A 50 -1.95 3.05 19.35
N ILE A 51 -1.75 2.14 18.39
CA ILE A 51 -2.70 1.03 18.19
C ILE A 51 -2.79 0.15 19.42
N LYS A 52 -1.65 -0.18 20.04
CA LYS A 52 -1.60 -0.99 21.26
C LYS A 52 -2.36 -0.36 22.44
N THR A 53 -2.28 0.96 22.58
CA THR A 53 -3.00 1.68 23.64
C THR A 53 -4.51 1.76 23.42
N LYS A 54 -4.95 1.79 22.17
CA LYS A 54 -6.37 1.94 21.82
C LYS A 54 -7.11 0.60 21.72
N SER A 55 -6.43 -0.48 21.36
CA SER A 55 -7.03 -1.80 21.17
C SER A 55 -6.43 -2.83 22.12
N LYS A 56 -7.23 -3.83 22.47
CA LYS A 56 -6.80 -5.00 23.27
C LYS A 56 -6.11 -6.07 22.41
N ASP A 57 -6.30 -6.01 21.10
CA ASP A 57 -5.72 -6.96 20.15
C ASP A 57 -4.24 -6.66 19.89
N GLU A 58 -3.51 -7.65 19.42
CA GLU A 58 -2.11 -7.45 19.04
C GLU A 58 -1.98 -6.42 17.93
N PRO A 59 -1.14 -5.38 18.10
CA PRO A 59 -0.99 -4.29 17.15
C PRO A 59 -0.62 -4.74 15.75
N ILE A 60 0.19 -5.81 15.65
CA ILE A 60 0.64 -6.35 14.36
C ILE A 60 -0.51 -7.00 13.59
N ASN A 61 -1.47 -7.62 14.26
CA ASN A 61 -2.63 -8.23 13.62
C ASN A 61 -3.54 -7.15 13.04
N ILE A 62 -3.81 -6.08 13.80
CA ILE A 62 -4.57 -4.92 13.35
C ILE A 62 -3.89 -4.26 12.15
N PHE A 63 -2.57 -4.09 12.22
CA PHE A 63 -1.76 -3.55 11.13
C PHE A 63 -1.87 -4.41 9.85
N ASN A 64 -1.71 -5.71 9.97
CA ASN A 64 -1.80 -6.63 8.83
C ASN A 64 -3.22 -6.65 8.24
N GLU A 65 -4.25 -6.63 9.07
CA GLU A 65 -5.65 -6.59 8.63
C GLU A 65 -5.98 -5.26 7.94
N ALA A 66 -5.52 -4.13 8.48
CA ALA A 66 -5.65 -2.83 7.84
C ALA A 66 -5.02 -2.81 6.44
N ILE A 67 -3.79 -3.33 6.30
CA ILE A 67 -3.12 -3.44 5.00
C ILE A 67 -3.90 -4.36 4.05
N ASN A 68 -4.41 -5.49 4.54
CA ASN A 68 -5.21 -6.40 3.72
C ASN A 68 -6.51 -5.75 3.24
N ASN A 69 -7.14 -4.92 4.06
CA ASN A 69 -8.34 -4.17 3.70
C ASN A 69 -8.09 -3.10 2.62
N ILE A 70 -6.85 -2.61 2.50
CA ILE A 70 -6.47 -1.63 1.45
C ILE A 70 -6.01 -2.31 0.16
N LYS A 71 -5.53 -3.56 0.20
CA LYS A 71 -5.02 -4.26 -1.00
C LYS A 71 -6.08 -4.37 -2.09
N PRO A 72 -5.80 -3.91 -3.32
CA PRO A 72 -6.69 -4.12 -4.45
C PRO A 72 -6.53 -5.54 -5.03
N SER A 73 -7.62 -6.14 -5.49
CA SER A 73 -7.61 -7.39 -6.25
C SER A 73 -7.50 -7.17 -7.75
N VAL A 74 -8.00 -6.02 -8.22
CA VAL A 74 -7.98 -5.61 -9.64
C VAL A 74 -7.49 -4.18 -9.79
N GLU A 75 -6.87 -3.89 -10.91
CA GLU A 75 -6.49 -2.54 -11.33
C GLU A 75 -6.88 -2.32 -12.78
N VAL A 76 -6.92 -1.06 -13.19
CA VAL A 76 -7.17 -0.69 -14.58
C VAL A 76 -5.87 -0.26 -15.24
N ARG A 77 -5.57 -0.83 -16.40
CA ARG A 77 -4.40 -0.47 -17.22
C ARG A 77 -4.83 0.03 -18.56
N SER A 78 -4.24 1.15 -18.99
CA SER A 78 -4.46 1.67 -20.32
C SER A 78 -3.76 0.79 -21.35
N ARG A 79 -4.50 0.38 -22.38
CA ARG A 79 -4.00 -0.35 -23.53
C ARG A 79 -4.43 0.34 -24.81
N ARG A 80 -3.49 0.45 -25.75
CA ARG A 80 -3.77 1.03 -27.07
C ARG A 80 -4.03 -0.09 -28.08
N VAL A 81 -5.22 -0.08 -28.65
CA VAL A 81 -5.64 -1.07 -29.65
C VAL A 81 -6.25 -0.31 -30.84
N GLY A 82 -5.71 -0.52 -32.05
CA GLY A 82 -6.25 0.10 -33.26
C GLY A 82 -6.29 1.65 -33.23
N GLY A 83 -5.35 2.29 -32.50
CA GLY A 83 -5.32 3.75 -32.37
C GLY A 83 -6.16 4.33 -31.23
N ALA A 84 -7.07 3.56 -30.64
CA ALA A 84 -7.87 3.94 -29.47
C ALA A 84 -7.23 3.43 -28.17
N THR A 85 -7.34 4.20 -27.09
CA THR A 85 -6.86 3.81 -25.76
C THR A 85 -8.02 3.29 -24.92
N TYR A 86 -7.89 2.05 -24.45
CA TYR A 86 -8.89 1.40 -23.59
C TYR A 86 -8.33 1.21 -22.19
N GLN A 87 -9.20 1.37 -21.20
CA GLN A 87 -8.91 1.04 -19.80
C GLN A 87 -9.29 -0.42 -19.56
N VAL A 88 -8.27 -1.28 -19.46
CA VAL A 88 -8.45 -2.73 -19.34
C VAL A 88 -8.30 -3.17 -17.89
N PRO A 89 -9.30 -3.84 -17.28
CA PRO A 89 -9.18 -4.38 -15.94
C PRO A 89 -8.23 -5.59 -15.93
N VAL A 90 -7.30 -5.61 -14.98
CA VAL A 90 -6.28 -6.66 -14.84
C VAL A 90 -6.19 -7.06 -13.36
N GLU A 91 -6.07 -8.35 -13.08
CA GLU A 91 -5.80 -8.84 -11.73
C GLU A 91 -4.44 -8.39 -11.23
N VAL A 92 -4.37 -8.04 -9.95
CA VAL A 92 -3.16 -7.55 -9.30
C VAL A 92 -2.45 -8.69 -8.56
N LYS A 93 -1.19 -8.93 -8.89
CA LYS A 93 -0.35 -9.90 -8.14
C LYS A 93 -0.13 -9.40 -6.71
N ASN A 94 -0.06 -10.33 -5.74
CA ASN A 94 0.04 -10.01 -4.30
C ASN A 94 1.17 -9.00 -3.96
N LYS A 95 2.35 -9.15 -4.55
CA LYS A 95 3.48 -8.20 -4.33
C LYS A 95 3.13 -6.77 -4.77
N ARG A 96 2.43 -6.62 -5.89
CA ARG A 96 1.99 -5.32 -6.40
C ARG A 96 0.84 -4.78 -5.56
N ALA A 97 -0.13 -5.62 -5.18
CA ALA A 97 -1.24 -5.25 -4.31
C ALA A 97 -0.72 -4.69 -2.97
N GLN A 98 0.28 -5.34 -2.38
CA GLN A 98 0.93 -4.85 -1.16
C GLN A 98 1.62 -3.50 -1.37
N ALA A 99 2.34 -3.32 -2.48
CA ALA A 99 3.00 -2.04 -2.78
C ALA A 99 2.00 -0.91 -2.99
N LEU A 100 0.89 -1.18 -3.68
CA LEU A 100 -0.20 -0.21 -3.87
C LEU A 100 -0.88 0.14 -2.53
N ALA A 101 -1.16 -0.85 -1.69
CA ALA A 101 -1.77 -0.63 -0.38
C ALA A 101 -0.91 0.29 0.50
N ILE A 102 0.40 0.05 0.57
CA ILE A 102 1.34 0.89 1.33
C ILE A 102 1.39 2.31 0.75
N ARG A 103 1.45 2.46 -0.56
CA ARG A 103 1.46 3.78 -1.23
C ARG A 103 0.18 4.55 -0.92
N TRP A 104 -0.98 3.94 -1.09
CA TRP A 104 -2.27 4.59 -0.82
C TRP A 104 -2.44 4.96 0.64
N LEU A 105 -1.99 4.11 1.55
CA LEU A 105 -1.97 4.41 2.99
C LEU A 105 -1.16 5.68 3.28
N VAL A 106 0.07 5.76 2.77
CA VAL A 106 0.95 6.92 3.01
C VAL A 106 0.41 8.19 2.35
N GLU A 107 -0.08 8.11 1.11
CA GLU A 107 -0.70 9.24 0.41
C GLU A 107 -1.94 9.76 1.15
N SER A 108 -2.80 8.86 1.62
CA SER A 108 -4.00 9.22 2.38
C SER A 108 -3.66 9.82 3.73
N ALA A 109 -2.70 9.23 4.45
CA ALA A 109 -2.22 9.75 5.71
C ALA A 109 -1.64 11.18 5.57
N ARG A 110 -0.84 11.43 4.53
CA ARG A 110 -0.27 12.78 4.28
C ARG A 110 -1.33 13.86 4.06
N LYS A 111 -2.49 13.50 3.53
CA LYS A 111 -3.62 14.42 3.31
C LYS A 111 -4.41 14.73 4.58
N ARG A 112 -4.24 13.96 5.65
CA ARG A 112 -4.95 14.20 6.92
C ARG A 112 -4.48 15.50 7.57
N LYS A 113 -5.37 16.11 8.36
CA LYS A 113 -5.13 17.40 9.03
C LYS A 113 -4.42 17.27 10.40
N ASP A 114 -4.18 16.04 10.85
CA ASP A 114 -3.51 15.79 12.13
C ASP A 114 -2.11 16.45 12.18
N LYS A 115 -1.64 16.81 13.36
CA LYS A 115 -0.39 17.57 13.53
C LYS A 115 0.85 16.72 13.23
N HIS A 116 0.92 15.50 13.77
CA HIS A 116 2.08 14.64 13.64
C HIS A 116 1.84 13.51 12.64
N MET A 117 2.89 13.13 11.89
CA MET A 117 2.77 12.06 10.91
C MET A 117 2.45 10.70 11.57
N SER A 118 2.91 10.46 12.80
CA SER A 118 2.55 9.27 13.58
C SER A 118 1.04 9.18 13.84
N ASP A 119 0.39 10.31 14.13
CA ASP A 119 -1.06 10.36 14.32
C ASP A 119 -1.80 10.13 13.01
N LYS A 120 -1.32 10.72 11.92
CA LYS A 120 -1.88 10.52 10.58
C LYS A 120 -1.85 9.04 10.16
N ILE A 121 -0.71 8.39 10.34
CA ILE A 121 -0.55 6.95 10.03
C ILE A 121 -1.42 6.09 10.95
N PHE A 122 -1.42 6.37 12.25
CA PHE A 122 -2.26 5.66 13.22
C PHE A 122 -3.74 5.76 12.86
N ASN A 123 -4.25 6.97 12.64
CA ASN A 123 -5.66 7.19 12.34
C ASN A 123 -6.07 6.53 11.01
N GLU A 124 -5.22 6.61 9.97
CA GLU A 124 -5.51 5.97 8.70
C GLU A 124 -5.48 4.44 8.78
N LEU A 125 -4.53 3.86 9.54
CA LEU A 125 -4.48 2.41 9.79
C LEU A 125 -5.70 1.94 10.57
N TYR A 126 -6.10 2.67 11.60
CA TYR A 126 -7.26 2.30 12.41
C TYR A 126 -8.56 2.40 11.63
N ASP A 127 -8.73 3.47 10.84
CA ASP A 127 -9.88 3.61 9.93
C ASP A 127 -9.91 2.49 8.88
N ALA A 128 -8.74 2.10 8.34
CA ALA A 128 -8.65 1.00 7.38
C ALA A 128 -8.96 -0.37 8.04
N TYR A 129 -8.61 -0.57 9.29
CA TYR A 129 -9.00 -1.75 10.05
C TYR A 129 -10.53 -1.84 10.17
N GLU A 130 -11.21 -0.72 10.45
CA GLU A 130 -12.67 -0.62 10.45
C GLU A 130 -13.30 -0.58 9.04
N LYS A 131 -12.52 -0.80 7.99
CA LYS A 131 -12.95 -0.71 6.58
C LYS A 131 -13.47 0.65 6.16
N LYS A 132 -12.92 1.70 6.74
CA LYS A 132 -13.20 3.11 6.48
C LYS A 132 -11.91 3.81 6.02
N GLY A 133 -12.01 5.11 5.80
CA GLY A 133 -10.86 5.96 5.49
C GLY A 133 -10.57 6.12 4.00
N ALA A 134 -9.67 7.06 3.69
CA ALA A 134 -9.39 7.48 2.33
C ALA A 134 -8.64 6.41 1.52
N ALA A 135 -7.79 5.62 2.18
CA ALA A 135 -7.06 4.54 1.53
C ALA A 135 -8.00 3.40 1.08
N VAL A 136 -8.97 3.02 1.91
CA VAL A 136 -9.99 2.02 1.58
C VAL A 136 -10.89 2.55 0.47
N LYS A 137 -11.31 3.81 0.54
CA LYS A 137 -12.09 4.45 -0.53
C LYS A 137 -11.35 4.44 -1.87
N LYS A 138 -10.04 4.69 -1.85
CA LYS A 138 -9.20 4.61 -3.06
C LYS A 138 -9.24 3.21 -3.70
N ARG A 139 -9.17 2.15 -2.88
CA ARG A 139 -9.35 0.77 -3.36
C ARG A 139 -10.72 0.58 -4.00
N GLU A 140 -11.79 1.04 -3.35
CA GLU A 140 -13.16 0.91 -3.85
C GLU A 140 -13.34 1.65 -5.18
N ASP A 141 -12.78 2.86 -5.30
CA ASP A 141 -12.84 3.64 -6.54
C ASP A 141 -12.13 2.91 -7.69
N VAL A 142 -10.98 2.29 -7.43
CA VAL A 142 -10.25 1.47 -8.41
C VAL A 142 -11.06 0.24 -8.81
N HIS A 143 -11.69 -0.44 -7.84
CA HIS A 143 -12.55 -1.60 -8.11
C HIS A 143 -13.78 -1.21 -8.95
N LYS A 144 -14.42 -0.06 -8.66
CA LYS A 144 -15.55 0.47 -9.45
C LYS A 144 -15.12 0.78 -10.88
N MET A 145 -13.96 1.41 -11.07
CA MET A 145 -13.42 1.65 -12.41
C MET A 145 -13.16 0.36 -13.17
N ALA A 146 -12.61 -0.66 -12.51
CA ALA A 146 -12.38 -1.96 -13.12
C ALA A 146 -13.69 -2.65 -13.52
N GLU A 147 -14.71 -2.55 -12.68
CA GLU A 147 -16.05 -3.11 -12.97
C GLU A 147 -16.73 -2.38 -14.13
N SER A 148 -16.67 -1.05 -14.16
CA SER A 148 -17.22 -0.25 -15.26
C SER A 148 -16.56 -0.55 -16.61
N ASN A 149 -15.28 -0.94 -16.60
CA ASN A 149 -14.52 -1.30 -17.79
C ASN A 149 -14.46 -2.82 -18.06
N LYS A 150 -15.29 -3.60 -17.38
CA LYS A 150 -15.31 -5.07 -17.51
C LYS A 150 -15.53 -5.55 -18.95
N ALA A 151 -16.27 -4.79 -19.75
CA ALA A 151 -16.50 -5.08 -21.17
C ALA A 151 -15.20 -5.16 -22.00
N PHE A 152 -14.12 -4.49 -21.56
CA PHE A 152 -12.82 -4.48 -22.24
C PHE A 152 -11.85 -5.54 -21.70
N ALA A 153 -12.29 -6.44 -20.83
CA ALA A 153 -11.44 -7.48 -20.23
C ALA A 153 -10.83 -8.43 -21.29
N HIS A 154 -11.47 -8.59 -22.45
CA HIS A 154 -10.97 -9.41 -23.57
C HIS A 154 -9.71 -8.81 -24.24
N PHE A 155 -9.38 -7.55 -24.05
CA PHE A 155 -8.11 -6.94 -24.48
C PHE A 155 -6.93 -7.23 -23.54
N ARG A 156 -7.11 -8.13 -22.60
CA ARG A 156 -6.08 -8.56 -21.66
C ARG A 156 -5.18 -9.60 -22.33
N TRP A 157 -3.92 -9.25 -22.59
CA TRP A 157 -2.82 -10.13 -23.00
C TRP A 157 -1.51 -9.77 -22.29
#